data_4dfe4b4d6daeeac0e48829bca80721eb
#
_entry.id   4dfe4b4d6daeeac0e48829bca80721eb
#
_cell.length_a   1.000
_cell.length_b   1.000
_cell.length_c   1.000
_cell.angle_alpha   90.00
_cell.angle_beta   90.00
_cell.angle_gamma   90.00
#
_symmetry.space_group_name_H-M   'P 1'
#
loop_
_entity.id
_entity.type
_entity.pdbx_description
1 polymer ?
#
loop_
_entity_poly.entity_id
_entity_poly.type
_entity_poly.pdbx_seq_one_letter_code
_entity_poly.pdbx_strand_id
1 'polypeptide(L)'
;KGERDSLNELDKILSEIDKIASARLYDFINAEVEETIIDNDKINFTFNVVDSEKFYVERINILGNFNTIEEVIRNKLIVDEGDPLNSLLYNKSIDHIKGLGIFKTVNAKIKDGSTDNLKIIDIIVEEKPTGEITLGAGVGTSGSTIGGGIKEKNFLGKGINLATNLEISEETIKGKFVYSKPNFAYTDNTLFTSIQSTTTDNLTDFGYKVSNAGFSVGTEFEQYENLFFSPEIDISIEDLKTNSSASSGLKKQEGTYEDFYFNYGLNYDLRNSKYRPSSGNKTSFYQEIPVISGNNEISNTFVYTQYKSLNQETSMIGKASFYIKAINSLDNSDVRISKRAQVPYNRLRGFEKGKVGPVDNSDYIGGNYVTAINLSTNLPGILNTVENVDFSYFIDVANVWGVDYSSSIDDSNKIRSSTGIGVDFLTPIGPLSFSLSQTLTKNSTDKTESFRFNLGTTF
;
A
#
# COMPACT_ATOMS: atom_id res chain seq x y z
N LYS A 1 1.85 5.66 -30.88
CA LYS A 1 1.61 4.65 -31.93
C LYS A 1 2.32 3.37 -31.54
N GLY A 2 1.56 2.27 -31.39
CA GLY A 2 2.11 0.93 -31.12
C GLY A 2 2.32 0.58 -29.65
N GLU A 3 1.70 1.27 -28.73
CA GLU A 3 1.62 0.91 -27.31
C GLU A 3 0.42 0.00 -27.05
N ARG A 4 0.48 -0.81 -25.97
CA ARG A 4 -0.66 -1.62 -25.55
C ARG A 4 -1.82 -0.73 -25.13
N ASP A 5 -3.02 -1.18 -25.44
CA ASP A 5 -4.25 -0.56 -24.98
C ASP A 5 -4.23 -0.43 -23.44
N SER A 6 -4.31 0.80 -22.96
CA SER A 6 -4.32 1.14 -21.56
C SER A 6 -5.38 2.20 -21.33
N LEU A 7 -6.45 1.83 -20.63
CA LEU A 7 -7.48 2.78 -20.18
C LEU A 7 -6.87 3.97 -19.44
N ASN A 8 -5.79 3.76 -18.68
CA ASN A 8 -5.08 4.84 -18.00
C ASN A 8 -4.40 5.83 -18.97
N GLU A 9 -3.99 5.41 -20.15
CA GLU A 9 -3.40 6.31 -21.15
C GLU A 9 -4.47 7.11 -21.88
N LEU A 10 -5.61 6.50 -22.16
CA LEU A 10 -6.78 7.21 -22.67
C LEU A 10 -7.23 8.29 -21.69
N ASP A 11 -7.35 7.96 -20.40
CA ASP A 11 -7.70 8.92 -19.34
C ASP A 11 -6.68 10.04 -19.22
N LYS A 12 -5.38 9.76 -19.38
CA LYS A 12 -4.35 10.81 -19.43
C LYS A 12 -4.50 11.73 -20.62
N ILE A 13 -4.74 11.19 -21.81
CA ILE A 13 -4.93 12.00 -23.03
C ILE A 13 -6.16 12.89 -22.87
N LEU A 14 -7.28 12.34 -22.39
CA LEU A 14 -8.49 13.09 -22.14
C LEU A 14 -8.26 14.18 -21.07
N SER A 15 -7.53 13.84 -20.00
CA SER A 15 -7.14 14.79 -18.94
C SER A 15 -6.25 15.92 -19.46
N GLU A 16 -5.32 15.63 -20.37
CA GLU A 16 -4.47 16.67 -20.97
C GLU A 16 -5.26 17.55 -21.95
N ILE A 17 -6.21 16.99 -22.70
CA ILE A 17 -7.14 17.77 -23.54
C ILE A 17 -7.94 18.73 -22.66
N ASP A 18 -8.48 18.23 -21.53
CA ASP A 18 -9.25 19.01 -20.58
C ASP A 18 -8.41 20.12 -19.92
N LYS A 19 -7.17 19.83 -19.51
CA LYS A 19 -6.23 20.85 -18.99
C LYS A 19 -5.93 21.94 -20.02
N ILE A 20 -5.69 21.55 -21.27
CA ILE A 20 -5.44 22.50 -22.37
C ILE A 20 -6.68 23.35 -22.62
N ALA A 21 -7.87 22.73 -22.60
CA ALA A 21 -9.14 23.42 -22.75
C ALA A 21 -9.38 24.44 -21.64
N SER A 22 -9.26 24.00 -20.39
CA SER A 22 -9.43 24.85 -19.20
C SER A 22 -8.42 25.98 -19.16
N ALA A 23 -7.14 25.71 -19.47
CA ALA A 23 -6.09 26.74 -19.53
C ALA A 23 -6.32 27.79 -20.61
N ARG A 24 -7.09 27.46 -21.66
CA ARG A 24 -7.44 28.35 -22.75
C ARG A 24 -8.86 28.95 -22.66
N LEU A 25 -9.57 28.69 -21.55
CA LEU A 25 -10.97 29.08 -21.33
C LEU A 25 -11.94 28.51 -22.39
N TYR A 26 -11.64 27.30 -22.86
CA TYR A 26 -12.55 26.53 -23.73
C TYR A 26 -13.48 25.66 -22.87
N ASP A 27 -14.46 26.24 -22.19
CA ASP A 27 -15.36 25.55 -21.28
C ASP A 27 -16.40 24.68 -22.00
N PHE A 28 -16.53 24.79 -23.31
CA PHE A 28 -17.56 24.15 -24.13
C PHE A 28 -16.97 23.35 -25.28
N ILE A 29 -16.04 22.48 -24.96
CA ILE A 29 -15.53 21.50 -25.92
C ILE A 29 -15.93 20.11 -25.49
N ASN A 30 -16.19 19.26 -26.49
CA ASN A 30 -16.46 17.84 -26.28
C ASN A 30 -15.34 17.05 -26.91
N ALA A 31 -14.69 16.18 -26.14
CA ALA A 31 -13.73 15.24 -26.68
C ALA A 31 -14.39 13.87 -26.78
N GLU A 32 -14.66 13.44 -28.00
CA GLU A 32 -15.19 12.11 -28.29
C GLU A 32 -14.06 11.18 -28.68
N VAL A 33 -14.08 9.97 -28.16
CA VAL A 33 -13.12 8.93 -28.50
C VAL A 33 -13.82 7.92 -29.38
N GLU A 34 -13.36 7.78 -30.61
CA GLU A 34 -13.83 6.78 -31.54
C GLU A 34 -12.80 5.64 -31.63
N GLU A 35 -13.26 4.43 -31.33
CA GLU A 35 -12.44 3.22 -31.38
C GLU A 35 -12.67 2.53 -32.74
N THR A 36 -11.61 2.33 -33.49
CA THR A 36 -11.66 1.57 -34.74
C THR A 36 -10.70 0.39 -34.69
N ILE A 37 -11.22 -0.81 -34.75
CA ILE A 37 -10.41 -2.04 -34.82
C ILE A 37 -9.87 -2.15 -36.25
N ILE A 38 -8.53 -2.09 -36.39
CA ILE A 38 -7.88 -2.17 -37.73
C ILE A 38 -7.54 -3.61 -38.06
N ASP A 39 -7.08 -4.41 -37.08
CA ASP A 39 -6.74 -5.83 -37.17
C ASP A 39 -7.03 -6.49 -35.82
N ASN A 40 -7.00 -7.83 -35.75
CA ASN A 40 -7.29 -8.59 -34.54
C ASN A 40 -6.47 -8.15 -33.28
N ASP A 41 -5.39 -7.40 -33.46
CA ASP A 41 -4.47 -6.98 -32.39
C ASP A 41 -4.24 -5.46 -32.33
N LYS A 42 -4.97 -4.65 -33.12
CA LYS A 42 -4.73 -3.20 -33.18
C LYS A 42 -6.03 -2.41 -33.13
N ILE A 43 -6.11 -1.52 -32.16
CA ILE A 43 -7.18 -0.54 -32.02
C ILE A 43 -6.61 0.84 -32.35
N ASN A 44 -7.31 1.58 -33.18
CA ASN A 44 -7.01 2.99 -33.43
C ASN A 44 -8.00 3.86 -32.67
N PHE A 45 -7.48 4.79 -31.87
CA PHE A 45 -8.27 5.77 -31.14
C PHE A 45 -8.18 7.10 -31.89
N THR A 46 -9.33 7.63 -32.28
CA THR A 46 -9.45 8.96 -32.86
C THR A 46 -10.10 9.88 -31.83
N PHE A 47 -9.40 10.93 -31.43
CA PHE A 47 -9.93 11.96 -30.52
C PHE A 47 -10.48 13.11 -31.35
N ASN A 48 -11.79 13.27 -31.35
CA ASN A 48 -12.48 14.36 -32.03
C ASN A 48 -12.81 15.43 -30.98
N VAL A 49 -12.22 16.61 -31.12
CA VAL A 49 -12.49 17.77 -30.26
C VAL A 49 -13.37 18.72 -31.05
N VAL A 50 -14.60 18.89 -30.61
CA VAL A 50 -15.61 19.73 -31.29
C VAL A 50 -16.13 20.81 -30.35
N ASP A 51 -16.49 21.98 -30.90
CA ASP A 51 -17.25 22.96 -30.14
C ASP A 51 -18.63 22.39 -29.82
N SER A 52 -19.02 22.43 -28.55
CA SER A 52 -20.35 22.04 -28.11
C SER A 52 -21.24 23.26 -27.85
N GLU A 53 -22.56 23.07 -27.89
CA GLU A 53 -23.50 24.08 -27.42
C GLU A 53 -23.25 24.40 -25.95
N LYS A 54 -23.43 25.70 -25.58
CA LYS A 54 -23.13 26.20 -24.24
C LYS A 54 -24.26 25.86 -23.27
N PHE A 55 -24.12 24.77 -22.55
CA PHE A 55 -25.04 24.40 -21.48
C PHE A 55 -24.42 24.64 -20.13
N TYR A 56 -25.24 25.02 -19.14
CA TYR A 56 -24.86 25.20 -17.75
C TYR A 56 -25.69 24.27 -16.86
N VAL A 57 -25.15 23.85 -15.76
CA VAL A 57 -25.83 23.03 -14.76
C VAL A 57 -26.76 23.92 -13.92
N GLU A 58 -28.07 23.77 -14.09
CA GLU A 58 -29.04 24.48 -13.28
C GLU A 58 -29.15 23.89 -11.86
N ARG A 59 -29.20 22.55 -11.78
CA ARG A 59 -29.37 21.83 -10.53
C ARG A 59 -28.90 20.39 -10.64
N ILE A 60 -28.39 19.86 -9.53
CA ILE A 60 -28.00 18.46 -9.38
C ILE A 60 -28.90 17.82 -8.33
N ASN A 61 -29.77 16.89 -8.74
CA ASN A 61 -30.62 16.12 -7.85
C ASN A 61 -29.93 14.78 -7.54
N ILE A 62 -29.92 14.40 -6.26
CA ILE A 62 -29.42 13.10 -5.80
C ILE A 62 -30.60 12.32 -5.25
N LEU A 63 -30.83 11.11 -5.76
CA LEU A 63 -32.00 10.29 -5.48
C LEU A 63 -31.56 8.85 -5.12
N GLY A 64 -32.26 8.21 -4.17
CA GLY A 64 -32.02 6.82 -3.79
C GLY A 64 -31.00 6.63 -2.66
N ASN A 65 -30.48 7.71 -2.10
CA ASN A 65 -29.57 7.72 -0.96
C ASN A 65 -30.34 7.76 0.39
N PHE A 66 -31.00 6.66 0.72
CA PHE A 66 -31.88 6.59 1.93
C PHE A 66 -31.09 6.61 3.25
N ASN A 67 -29.88 6.02 3.27
CA ASN A 67 -29.00 5.97 4.44
C ASN A 67 -27.80 6.90 4.31
N THR A 68 -27.28 7.07 3.10
CA THR A 68 -26.11 7.92 2.85
C THR A 68 -26.55 9.38 2.79
N ILE A 69 -25.91 10.23 3.58
CA ILE A 69 -26.16 11.67 3.51
C ILE A 69 -25.70 12.23 2.16
N GLU A 70 -26.46 13.18 1.64
CA GLU A 70 -26.25 13.76 0.30
C GLU A 70 -24.83 14.34 0.11
N GLU A 71 -24.29 14.93 1.16
CA GLU A 71 -22.95 15.50 1.20
C GLU A 71 -21.84 14.51 0.78
N VAL A 72 -21.95 13.22 1.14
CA VAL A 72 -20.99 12.19 0.77
C VAL A 72 -20.91 12.00 -0.74
N ILE A 73 -22.03 12.18 -1.42
CA ILE A 73 -22.12 12.06 -2.88
C ILE A 73 -21.69 13.38 -3.52
N ARG A 74 -22.17 14.52 -3.03
CA ARG A 74 -21.81 15.86 -3.54
C ARG A 74 -20.31 16.11 -3.48
N ASN A 75 -19.63 15.72 -2.42
CA ASN A 75 -18.17 15.83 -2.28
C ASN A 75 -17.35 15.02 -3.33
N LYS A 76 -17.99 14.22 -4.17
CA LYS A 76 -17.38 13.48 -5.28
C LYS A 76 -17.68 14.08 -6.65
N LEU A 77 -18.52 15.12 -6.68
CA LEU A 77 -18.78 15.84 -7.89
C LEU A 77 -17.61 16.78 -8.20
N ILE A 78 -17.26 16.87 -9.49
CA ILE A 78 -16.29 17.83 -10.02
C ILE A 78 -17.06 19.01 -10.62
N VAL A 79 -18.31 18.76 -11.04
CA VAL A 79 -19.20 19.77 -11.63
C VAL A 79 -20.20 20.19 -10.58
N ASP A 80 -20.33 21.49 -10.34
CA ASP A 80 -21.29 22.09 -9.43
C ASP A 80 -22.45 22.80 -10.17
N GLU A 81 -23.48 23.18 -9.40
CA GLU A 81 -24.59 23.98 -9.91
C GLU A 81 -24.09 25.38 -10.30
N GLY A 82 -24.38 25.78 -11.53
CA GLY A 82 -23.88 27.01 -12.16
C GLY A 82 -22.67 26.81 -13.08
N ASP A 83 -22.02 25.69 -13.03
CA ASP A 83 -20.86 25.38 -13.85
C ASP A 83 -21.25 25.09 -15.32
N PRO A 84 -20.32 25.30 -16.27
CA PRO A 84 -20.45 24.77 -17.62
C PRO A 84 -20.60 23.24 -17.61
N LEU A 85 -21.59 22.74 -18.35
CA LEU A 85 -21.80 21.31 -18.49
C LEU A 85 -20.76 20.70 -19.42
N ASN A 86 -19.68 20.15 -18.86
CA ASN A 86 -18.65 19.43 -19.58
C ASN A 86 -18.88 17.92 -19.42
N SER A 87 -19.00 17.18 -20.52
CA SER A 87 -19.27 15.74 -20.50
C SER A 87 -18.15 14.93 -19.84
N LEU A 88 -16.89 15.36 -19.94
CA LEU A 88 -15.74 14.70 -19.30
C LEU A 88 -15.81 14.86 -17.79
N LEU A 89 -16.03 16.08 -17.29
CA LEU A 89 -16.14 16.35 -15.85
C LEU A 89 -17.36 15.67 -15.25
N TYR A 90 -18.48 15.66 -15.99
CA TYR A 90 -19.68 14.92 -15.62
C TYR A 90 -19.40 13.43 -15.47
N ASN A 91 -18.77 12.79 -16.46
CA ASN A 91 -18.44 11.36 -16.40
C ASN A 91 -17.45 11.04 -15.27
N LYS A 92 -16.42 11.85 -15.09
CA LYS A 92 -15.49 11.74 -13.94
C LYS A 92 -16.21 11.83 -12.61
N SER A 93 -17.17 12.75 -12.45
CA SER A 93 -17.99 12.87 -11.24
C SER A 93 -18.75 11.56 -10.95
N ILE A 94 -19.37 10.96 -11.97
CA ILE A 94 -20.08 9.68 -11.83
C ILE A 94 -19.12 8.55 -11.46
N ASP A 95 -17.93 8.51 -12.05
CA ASP A 95 -16.93 7.49 -11.74
C ASP A 95 -16.35 7.66 -10.33
N HIS A 96 -16.18 8.89 -9.84
CA HIS A 96 -15.82 9.16 -8.45
C HIS A 96 -16.89 8.66 -7.48
N ILE A 97 -18.19 8.85 -7.79
CA ILE A 97 -19.29 8.32 -6.97
C ILE A 97 -19.29 6.79 -6.97
N LYS A 98 -19.11 6.15 -8.15
CA LYS A 98 -18.96 4.69 -8.24
C LYS A 98 -17.74 4.19 -7.44
N GLY A 99 -16.65 4.97 -7.46
CA GLY A 99 -15.40 4.71 -6.72
C GLY A 99 -15.56 4.68 -5.20
N LEU A 100 -16.61 5.28 -4.63
CA LEU A 100 -16.94 5.15 -3.21
C LEU A 100 -17.19 3.68 -2.80
N GLY A 101 -17.67 2.85 -3.73
CA GLY A 101 -17.89 1.43 -3.49
C GLY A 101 -19.02 1.12 -2.50
N ILE A 102 -19.87 2.10 -2.18
CA ILE A 102 -21.01 1.98 -1.27
C ILE A 102 -22.36 1.81 -2.00
N PHE A 103 -22.36 2.00 -3.30
CA PHE A 103 -23.54 1.83 -4.16
C PHE A 103 -23.44 0.57 -5.01
N LYS A 104 -24.57 -0.07 -5.25
CA LYS A 104 -24.72 -1.19 -6.18
C LYS A 104 -24.77 -0.69 -7.61
N THR A 105 -25.57 0.36 -7.84
CA THR A 105 -25.69 1.05 -9.13
C THR A 105 -25.61 2.56 -8.92
N VAL A 106 -25.01 3.24 -9.89
CA VAL A 106 -24.99 4.70 -10.00
C VAL A 106 -25.34 5.04 -11.43
N ASN A 107 -26.52 5.61 -11.63
CA ASN A 107 -27.01 6.06 -12.91
C ASN A 107 -27.17 7.59 -12.87
N ALA A 108 -26.85 8.25 -13.96
CA ALA A 108 -27.08 9.67 -14.06
C ALA A 108 -27.78 9.99 -15.39
N LYS A 109 -28.65 11.01 -15.35
CA LYS A 109 -29.43 11.47 -16.52
C LYS A 109 -29.39 13.00 -16.58
N ILE A 110 -29.17 13.53 -17.74
CA ILE A 110 -29.26 14.95 -18.01
C ILE A 110 -30.64 15.21 -18.59
N LYS A 111 -31.32 16.24 -18.07
CA LYS A 111 -32.65 16.73 -18.49
C LYS A 111 -32.57 18.20 -18.84
N ASP A 112 -33.53 18.66 -19.62
CA ASP A 112 -33.67 20.10 -19.89
C ASP A 112 -34.05 20.85 -18.61
N GLY A 113 -33.47 22.03 -18.44
CA GLY A 113 -33.73 22.94 -17.33
C GLY A 113 -34.86 23.93 -17.64
N SER A 114 -34.86 25.02 -16.88
CA SER A 114 -35.86 26.07 -17.00
C SER A 114 -35.75 26.91 -18.30
N THR A 115 -34.57 26.87 -18.96
CA THR A 115 -34.28 27.53 -20.26
C THR A 115 -33.46 26.59 -21.13
N ASP A 116 -33.42 26.87 -22.45
CA ASP A 116 -32.76 25.99 -23.44
C ASP A 116 -31.27 25.71 -23.13
N ASN A 117 -30.59 26.66 -22.52
CA ASN A 117 -29.17 26.58 -22.18
C ASN A 117 -28.90 26.04 -20.75
N LEU A 118 -29.95 25.68 -20.00
CA LEU A 118 -29.83 25.10 -18.66
C LEU A 118 -30.14 23.59 -18.67
N LYS A 119 -29.39 22.84 -17.89
CA LYS A 119 -29.57 21.38 -17.76
C LYS A 119 -29.64 20.99 -16.29
N ILE A 120 -30.46 20.00 -16.01
CA ILE A 120 -30.60 19.39 -14.67
C ILE A 120 -29.97 18.00 -14.73
N ILE A 121 -29.10 17.69 -13.75
CA ILE A 121 -28.48 16.40 -13.60
C ILE A 121 -29.20 15.63 -12.50
N ASP A 122 -29.84 14.51 -12.85
CA ASP A 122 -30.41 13.56 -11.90
C ASP A 122 -29.45 12.41 -11.69
N ILE A 123 -28.87 12.27 -10.49
CA ILE A 123 -28.03 11.17 -10.07
C ILE A 123 -28.86 10.22 -9.23
N ILE A 124 -29.04 9.01 -9.71
CA ILE A 124 -29.88 7.97 -9.08
C ILE A 124 -28.96 6.87 -8.59
N VAL A 125 -28.89 6.68 -7.29
CA VAL A 125 -28.07 5.65 -6.64
C VAL A 125 -28.92 4.54 -6.05
N GLU A 126 -28.39 3.32 -6.04
CA GLU A 126 -28.93 2.18 -5.30
C GLU A 126 -27.89 1.76 -4.27
N GLU A 127 -28.22 1.91 -2.98
CA GLU A 127 -27.32 1.56 -1.89
C GLU A 127 -27.14 0.05 -1.77
N LYS A 128 -25.98 -0.39 -1.30
CA LYS A 128 -25.70 -1.79 -0.96
C LYS A 128 -25.16 -1.87 0.48
N PRO A 129 -25.22 -3.06 1.10
CA PRO A 129 -24.52 -3.28 2.37
C PRO A 129 -23.04 -2.91 2.25
N THR A 130 -22.52 -2.14 3.21
CA THR A 130 -21.16 -1.60 3.24
C THR A 130 -20.28 -2.25 4.29
N GLY A 131 -20.91 -3.04 5.18
CA GLY A 131 -20.22 -3.87 6.17
C GLY A 131 -19.62 -5.13 5.53
N GLU A 132 -18.38 -5.42 5.87
CA GLU A 132 -17.63 -6.57 5.39
C GLU A 132 -16.98 -7.27 6.58
N ILE A 133 -17.13 -8.58 6.66
CA ILE A 133 -16.45 -9.43 7.66
C ILE A 133 -15.47 -10.31 6.91
N THR A 134 -14.22 -10.27 7.32
CA THR A 134 -13.15 -11.11 6.78
C THR A 134 -12.65 -12.07 7.86
N LEU A 135 -12.46 -13.32 7.48
CA LEU A 135 -11.80 -14.33 8.29
C LEU A 135 -10.77 -15.02 7.41
N GLY A 136 -9.60 -15.25 7.94
CA GLY A 136 -8.55 -15.89 7.19
C GLY A 136 -7.60 -16.64 8.10
N ALA A 137 -6.94 -17.62 7.51
CA ALA A 137 -5.86 -18.35 8.15
C ALA A 137 -4.74 -18.55 7.13
N GLY A 138 -3.51 -18.48 7.58
CA GLY A 138 -2.33 -18.75 6.78
C GLY A 138 -1.42 -19.73 7.49
N VAL A 139 -0.72 -20.54 6.73
CA VAL A 139 0.33 -21.43 7.21
C VAL A 139 1.49 -21.40 6.24
N GLY A 140 2.68 -21.41 6.77
CA GLY A 140 3.89 -21.36 5.96
C GLY A 140 5.13 -21.73 6.76
N THR A 141 6.27 -21.69 6.11
CA THR A 141 7.57 -21.97 6.75
C THR A 141 7.94 -20.95 7.84
N SER A 142 7.26 -19.80 7.84
CA SER A 142 7.43 -18.75 8.87
C SER A 142 6.45 -18.84 10.03
N GLY A 143 5.70 -19.94 10.14
CA GLY A 143 4.69 -20.15 11.17
C GLY A 143 3.26 -20.06 10.66
N SER A 144 2.31 -20.14 11.58
CA SER A 144 0.87 -20.11 11.33
C SER A 144 0.28 -18.78 11.77
N THR A 145 -0.71 -18.29 11.05
CA THR A 145 -1.43 -17.05 11.37
C THR A 145 -2.92 -17.26 11.20
N ILE A 146 -3.71 -16.78 12.14
CA ILE A 146 -5.16 -16.69 12.05
C ILE A 146 -5.52 -15.23 12.25
N GLY A 147 -6.42 -14.71 11.42
CA GLY A 147 -6.86 -13.32 11.54
C GLY A 147 -8.30 -13.14 11.14
N GLY A 148 -8.86 -12.03 11.57
CA GLY A 148 -10.19 -11.62 11.19
C GLY A 148 -10.35 -10.11 11.28
N GLY A 149 -11.28 -9.58 10.50
CA GLY A 149 -11.54 -8.16 10.47
C GLY A 149 -13.00 -7.86 10.21
N ILE A 150 -13.41 -6.70 10.69
CA ILE A 150 -14.71 -6.09 10.38
C ILE A 150 -14.41 -4.73 9.78
N LYS A 151 -14.99 -4.45 8.62
CA LYS A 151 -14.86 -3.18 7.94
C LYS A 151 -16.23 -2.63 7.59
N GLU A 152 -16.45 -1.35 7.86
CA GLU A 152 -17.63 -0.61 7.44
C GLU A 152 -17.17 0.62 6.65
N LYS A 153 -17.65 0.77 5.41
CA LYS A 153 -17.21 1.85 4.51
C LYS A 153 -18.07 3.11 4.58
N ASN A 154 -19.23 3.03 5.19
CA ASN A 154 -20.20 4.13 5.23
C ASN A 154 -20.90 4.23 6.58
N PHE A 155 -20.11 4.25 7.65
CA PHE A 155 -20.63 4.26 9.01
C PHE A 155 -21.59 5.44 9.25
N LEU A 156 -22.80 5.13 9.68
CA LEU A 156 -23.91 6.07 9.87
C LEU A 156 -24.28 6.88 8.60
N GLY A 157 -24.00 6.35 7.42
CA GLY A 157 -24.28 7.05 6.17
C GLY A 157 -23.36 8.26 5.88
N LYS A 158 -22.30 8.44 6.65
CA LYS A 158 -21.43 9.63 6.60
C LYS A 158 -20.15 9.43 5.76
N GLY A 159 -20.03 8.32 5.00
CA GLY A 159 -18.83 8.00 4.25
C GLY A 159 -17.60 7.71 5.14
N ILE A 160 -17.81 7.48 6.42
CA ILE A 160 -16.77 7.16 7.39
C ILE A 160 -16.40 5.68 7.24
N ASN A 161 -15.09 5.40 7.13
CA ASN A 161 -14.59 4.05 7.13
C ASN A 161 -14.16 3.65 8.55
N LEU A 162 -14.72 2.57 9.05
CA LEU A 162 -14.25 1.89 10.26
C LEU A 162 -13.63 0.55 9.87
N ALA A 163 -12.51 0.21 10.48
CA ALA A 163 -11.90 -1.10 10.30
C ALA A 163 -11.35 -1.60 11.64
N THR A 164 -11.62 -2.86 11.95
CA THR A 164 -11.04 -3.56 13.10
C THR A 164 -10.40 -4.83 12.58
N ASN A 165 -9.14 -5.06 12.92
CA ASN A 165 -8.42 -6.27 12.54
C ASN A 165 -7.80 -6.90 13.79
N LEU A 166 -7.87 -8.22 13.88
CA LEU A 166 -7.18 -9.05 14.86
C LEU A 166 -6.35 -10.09 14.11
N GLU A 167 -5.07 -10.18 14.45
CA GLU A 167 -4.14 -11.16 13.90
C GLU A 167 -3.47 -11.90 15.05
N ILE A 168 -3.41 -13.21 14.96
CA ILE A 168 -2.77 -14.09 15.96
C ILE A 168 -1.84 -15.01 15.19
N SER A 169 -0.57 -14.98 15.51
CA SER A 169 0.44 -15.90 15.03
C SER A 169 1.14 -16.59 16.21
N GLU A 170 2.11 -17.46 15.94
CA GLU A 170 2.90 -18.15 16.96
C GLU A 170 3.68 -17.16 17.85
N GLU A 171 4.14 -16.06 17.27
CA GLU A 171 4.97 -15.07 17.97
C GLU A 171 4.21 -13.77 18.28
N THR A 172 3.12 -13.45 17.57
CA THR A 172 2.51 -12.13 17.63
C THR A 172 1.00 -12.21 17.79
N ILE A 173 0.48 -11.38 18.69
CA ILE A 173 -0.94 -11.02 18.77
C ILE A 173 -1.04 -9.53 18.49
N LYS A 174 -1.81 -9.17 17.47
CA LYS A 174 -1.98 -7.78 17.04
C LYS A 174 -3.45 -7.45 16.83
N GLY A 175 -3.90 -6.39 17.49
CA GLY A 175 -5.20 -5.79 17.29
C GLY A 175 -5.05 -4.36 16.79
N LYS A 176 -5.85 -3.96 15.81
CA LYS A 176 -5.88 -2.59 15.30
C LYS A 176 -7.31 -2.17 14.99
N PHE A 177 -7.68 -0.99 15.46
CA PHE A 177 -8.90 -0.28 15.08
C PHE A 177 -8.52 1.00 14.34
N VAL A 178 -9.20 1.27 13.22
CA VAL A 178 -8.98 2.46 12.39
C VAL A 178 -10.31 3.14 12.14
N TYR A 179 -10.35 4.43 12.38
CA TYR A 179 -11.39 5.35 11.93
C TYR A 179 -10.79 6.23 10.84
N SER A 180 -11.47 6.36 9.69
CA SER A 180 -11.03 7.21 8.60
C SER A 180 -12.21 7.99 8.02
N LYS A 181 -12.09 9.30 7.94
CA LYS A 181 -13.08 10.20 7.37
C LYS A 181 -12.48 10.92 6.14
N PRO A 182 -12.82 10.49 4.93
CA PRO A 182 -12.48 11.21 3.70
C PRO A 182 -13.17 12.58 3.66
N ASN A 183 -12.62 13.50 2.90
CA ASN A 183 -13.13 14.86 2.71
C ASN A 183 -13.37 15.59 4.05
N PHE A 184 -12.42 15.46 4.99
CA PHE A 184 -12.51 16.08 6.30
C PHE A 184 -12.51 17.60 6.19
N ALA A 185 -13.45 18.24 6.87
CA ALA A 185 -13.63 19.69 6.87
C ALA A 185 -13.81 20.31 5.45
N TYR A 186 -14.49 19.58 4.55
CA TYR A 186 -14.74 20.00 3.16
C TYR A 186 -13.46 20.19 2.33
N THR A 187 -12.41 19.49 2.71
CA THR A 187 -11.17 19.41 1.94
C THR A 187 -11.03 18.02 1.32
N ASP A 188 -10.10 17.84 0.37
CA ASP A 188 -9.79 16.51 -0.18
C ASP A 188 -8.94 15.66 0.78
N ASN A 189 -8.69 16.16 2.00
CA ASN A 189 -7.90 15.48 2.99
C ASN A 189 -8.71 14.37 3.66
N THR A 190 -8.05 13.25 3.91
CA THR A 190 -8.59 12.16 4.74
C THR A 190 -8.02 12.28 6.14
N LEU A 191 -8.88 12.50 7.14
CA LEU A 191 -8.50 12.37 8.55
C LEU A 191 -8.56 10.89 8.94
N PHE A 192 -7.52 10.37 9.57
CA PHE A 192 -7.54 9.04 10.16
C PHE A 192 -7.07 9.04 11.62
N THR A 193 -7.63 8.12 12.39
CA THR A 193 -7.15 7.81 13.74
C THR A 193 -7.05 6.31 13.89
N SER A 194 -6.08 5.84 14.66
CA SER A 194 -5.97 4.42 14.96
C SER A 194 -5.64 4.15 16.42
N ILE A 195 -6.13 3.01 16.90
CA ILE A 195 -5.73 2.41 18.18
C ILE A 195 -5.18 1.04 17.85
N GLN A 196 -4.01 0.73 18.39
CA GLN A 196 -3.38 -0.55 18.16
C GLN A 196 -2.80 -1.14 19.44
N SER A 197 -2.81 -2.46 19.51
CA SER A 197 -2.10 -3.22 20.53
C SER A 197 -1.41 -4.39 19.86
N THR A 198 -0.12 -4.56 20.15
CA THR A 198 0.69 -5.64 19.60
C THR A 198 1.52 -6.24 20.72
N THR A 199 1.47 -7.54 20.86
CA THR A 199 2.40 -8.29 21.70
C THR A 199 3.16 -9.27 20.81
N THR A 200 4.49 -9.17 20.83
CA THR A 200 5.38 -10.06 20.10
C THR A 200 6.28 -10.78 21.09
N ASP A 201 6.21 -12.11 21.11
CA ASP A 201 7.02 -12.97 21.97
C ASP A 201 8.14 -13.60 21.16
N ASN A 202 9.29 -12.98 21.24
CA ASN A 202 10.51 -13.38 20.55
C ASN A 202 11.58 -13.92 21.54
N LEU A 203 11.17 -14.38 22.71
CA LEU A 203 12.10 -14.80 23.77
C LEU A 203 13.02 -15.94 23.35
N THR A 204 12.54 -16.88 22.53
CA THR A 204 13.31 -18.08 22.13
C THR A 204 14.40 -17.76 21.11
N ASP A 205 14.08 -16.93 20.11
CA ASP A 205 14.93 -16.73 18.93
C ASP A 205 15.66 -15.41 18.91
N PHE A 206 15.14 -14.43 19.64
CA PHE A 206 15.63 -13.05 19.62
C PHE A 206 15.92 -12.50 21.03
N GLY A 207 15.61 -13.29 22.05
CA GLY A 207 15.94 -12.97 23.45
C GLY A 207 15.04 -11.91 24.10
N TYR A 208 13.95 -11.47 23.46
CA TYR A 208 13.07 -10.43 24.02
C TYR A 208 11.59 -10.65 23.72
N LYS A 209 10.75 -10.03 24.53
CA LYS A 209 9.30 -9.91 24.36
C LYS A 209 8.91 -8.44 24.45
N VAL A 210 8.03 -8.03 23.58
CA VAL A 210 7.54 -6.66 23.52
C VAL A 210 6.02 -6.64 23.53
N SER A 211 5.44 -5.77 24.36
CA SER A 211 4.03 -5.41 24.32
C SER A 211 3.91 -3.91 24.08
N ASN A 212 3.26 -3.52 22.99
CA ASN A 212 3.08 -2.13 22.61
C ASN A 212 1.59 -1.82 22.50
N ALA A 213 1.15 -0.69 23.07
CA ALA A 213 -0.18 -0.14 22.88
C ALA A 213 -0.04 1.31 22.42
N GLY A 214 -0.71 1.67 21.33
CA GLY A 214 -0.56 2.98 20.71
C GLY A 214 -1.86 3.57 20.20
N PHE A 215 -1.87 4.88 20.11
CA PHE A 215 -2.91 5.71 19.50
C PHE A 215 -2.25 6.64 18.49
N SER A 216 -2.85 6.76 17.31
CA SER A 216 -2.37 7.73 16.34
C SER A 216 -3.49 8.55 15.73
N VAL A 217 -3.14 9.74 15.27
CA VAL A 217 -3.99 10.63 14.49
C VAL A 217 -3.17 11.26 13.37
N GLY A 218 -3.72 11.27 12.17
CA GLY A 218 -3.04 11.82 11.02
C GLY A 218 -4.01 12.23 9.92
N THR A 219 -3.46 12.76 8.86
CA THR A 219 -4.20 13.11 7.65
C THR A 219 -3.43 12.61 6.44
N GLU A 220 -4.16 12.33 5.36
CA GLU A 220 -3.57 11.97 4.07
C GLU A 220 -4.18 12.84 2.99
N PHE A 221 -3.35 13.38 2.11
CA PHE A 221 -3.79 14.16 0.96
C PHE A 221 -2.79 14.08 -0.19
N GLU A 222 -3.30 14.32 -1.39
CA GLU A 222 -2.48 14.42 -2.59
C GLU A 222 -1.82 15.80 -2.63
N GLN A 223 -0.51 15.85 -2.42
CA GLN A 223 0.26 17.11 -2.42
C GLN A 223 0.59 17.59 -3.84
N TYR A 224 0.90 16.64 -4.72
CA TYR A 224 1.09 16.79 -6.15
C TYR A 224 0.51 15.56 -6.85
N GLU A 225 0.27 15.64 -8.13
CA GLU A 225 -0.29 14.54 -8.92
C GLU A 225 0.43 13.22 -8.65
N ASN A 226 -0.32 12.22 -8.16
CA ASN A 226 0.15 10.88 -7.74
C ASN A 226 1.12 10.86 -6.54
N LEU A 227 1.38 12.01 -5.88
CA LEU A 227 2.19 12.10 -4.67
C LEU A 227 1.32 12.37 -3.45
N PHE A 228 1.17 11.37 -2.62
CA PHE A 228 0.42 11.44 -1.37
C PHE A 228 1.36 11.73 -0.20
N PHE A 229 0.96 12.64 0.66
CA PHE A 229 1.64 12.99 1.91
C PHE A 229 0.73 12.64 3.09
N SER A 230 1.28 11.92 4.06
CA SER A 230 0.54 11.39 5.22
C SER A 230 1.26 11.72 6.52
N PRO A 231 1.12 12.94 7.06
CA PRO A 231 1.64 13.28 8.40
C PRO A 231 0.75 12.66 9.48
N GLU A 232 1.39 12.17 10.55
CA GLU A 232 0.75 11.47 11.66
C GLU A 232 1.45 11.78 12.97
N ILE A 233 0.70 11.88 14.04
CA ILE A 233 1.17 11.88 15.42
C ILE A 233 0.86 10.51 16.01
N ASP A 234 1.86 9.87 16.60
CA ASP A 234 1.74 8.57 17.27
C ASP A 234 2.17 8.70 18.72
N ILE A 235 1.38 8.15 19.62
CA ILE A 235 1.66 8.04 21.05
C ILE A 235 1.55 6.58 21.42
N SER A 236 2.59 6.01 22.01
CA SER A 236 2.59 4.60 22.40
C SER A 236 3.29 4.34 23.71
N ILE A 237 2.90 3.24 24.34
CA ILE A 237 3.54 2.67 25.54
C ILE A 237 4.04 1.29 25.17
N GLU A 238 5.31 1.06 25.37
CA GLU A 238 5.99 -0.20 25.10
C GLU A 238 6.54 -0.81 26.39
N ASP A 239 6.24 -2.08 26.67
CA ASP A 239 6.85 -2.90 27.74
C ASP A 239 7.79 -3.91 27.09
N LEU A 240 9.10 -3.77 27.38
CA LEU A 240 10.16 -4.64 26.86
C LEU A 240 10.71 -5.52 27.96
N LYS A 241 10.70 -6.83 27.73
CA LYS A 241 11.28 -7.83 28.61
C LYS A 241 12.29 -8.67 27.86
N THR A 242 13.35 -9.11 28.54
CA THR A 242 14.34 -10.01 27.95
C THR A 242 14.30 -11.39 28.61
N ASN A 243 14.90 -12.34 27.94
CA ASN A 243 15.05 -13.70 28.45
C ASN A 243 16.20 -13.75 29.49
N SER A 244 16.18 -14.75 30.38
CA SER A 244 17.20 -14.91 31.44
C SER A 244 18.62 -15.14 30.87
N SER A 245 18.76 -15.69 29.67
CA SER A 245 20.03 -15.93 28.97
C SER A 245 20.49 -14.74 28.11
N ALA A 246 19.69 -13.67 27.98
CA ALA A 246 20.06 -12.49 27.24
C ALA A 246 21.33 -11.84 27.79
N SER A 247 22.09 -11.18 26.93
CA SER A 247 23.31 -10.47 27.32
C SER A 247 23.02 -9.33 28.30
N SER A 248 24.04 -8.91 29.02
CA SER A 248 23.91 -7.75 29.92
C SER A 248 23.55 -6.46 29.20
N GLY A 249 23.95 -6.33 27.92
CA GLY A 249 23.59 -5.19 27.06
C GLY A 249 22.10 -5.16 26.75
N LEU A 250 21.52 -6.32 26.41
CA LEU A 250 20.07 -6.45 26.15
C LEU A 250 19.26 -6.26 27.44
N LYS A 251 19.68 -6.85 28.56
CA LYS A 251 19.00 -6.71 29.86
C LYS A 251 18.91 -5.27 30.36
N LYS A 252 19.86 -4.41 29.99
CA LYS A 252 19.80 -2.97 30.33
C LYS A 252 18.67 -2.24 29.59
N GLN A 253 18.16 -2.81 28.52
CA GLN A 253 17.07 -2.22 27.74
C GLN A 253 15.68 -2.66 28.21
N GLU A 254 15.58 -3.52 29.26
CA GLU A 254 14.29 -3.84 29.87
C GLU A 254 13.65 -2.60 30.49
N GLY A 255 12.35 -2.46 30.27
CA GLY A 255 11.60 -1.35 30.84
C GLY A 255 10.33 -1.03 30.11
N THR A 256 9.66 -0.01 30.63
CA THR A 256 8.48 0.59 29.99
C THR A 256 8.89 1.91 29.38
N TYR A 257 8.54 2.10 28.11
CA TYR A 257 8.88 3.28 27.33
C TYR A 257 7.61 3.99 26.91
N GLU A 258 7.55 5.28 27.14
CA GLU A 258 6.51 6.17 26.65
C GLU A 258 7.07 6.93 25.46
N ASP A 259 6.49 6.72 24.29
CA ASP A 259 6.98 7.29 23.05
C ASP A 259 5.93 8.22 22.44
N PHE A 260 6.37 9.39 22.02
CA PHE A 260 5.61 10.35 21.22
C PHE A 260 6.41 10.67 19.96
N TYR A 261 5.85 10.28 18.81
CA TYR A 261 6.49 10.46 17.50
C TYR A 261 5.65 11.36 16.60
N PHE A 262 6.34 12.14 15.79
CA PHE A 262 5.81 12.72 14.58
C PHE A 262 6.28 11.88 13.40
N ASN A 263 5.34 11.25 12.72
CA ASN A 263 5.61 10.40 11.57
C ASN A 263 5.14 11.09 10.29
N TYR A 264 5.76 10.80 9.19
CA TYR A 264 5.18 11.12 7.89
C TYR A 264 5.55 10.12 6.81
N GLY A 265 4.62 9.94 5.89
CA GLY A 265 4.80 9.15 4.69
C GLY A 265 4.71 10.00 3.44
N LEU A 266 5.55 9.71 2.46
CA LEU A 266 5.46 10.17 1.08
C LEU A 266 5.31 8.96 0.18
N ASN A 267 4.26 8.92 -0.63
CA ASN A 267 3.96 7.80 -1.50
C ASN A 267 3.67 8.30 -2.92
N TYR A 268 4.56 7.95 -3.85
CA TYR A 268 4.47 8.32 -5.26
C TYR A 268 4.26 7.06 -6.10
N ASP A 269 3.07 6.93 -6.70
CA ASP A 269 2.65 5.70 -7.40
C ASP A 269 2.29 5.98 -8.86
N LEU A 270 3.20 5.63 -9.75
CA LEU A 270 3.07 5.77 -11.21
C LEU A 270 2.91 4.42 -11.91
N ARG A 271 2.48 3.37 -11.20
CA ARG A 271 2.21 2.08 -11.81
C ARG A 271 0.97 2.15 -12.69
N ASN A 272 1.01 1.49 -13.83
CA ASN A 272 -0.15 1.40 -14.73
C ASN A 272 -1.35 0.65 -14.11
N SER A 273 -1.12 -0.18 -13.09
CA SER A 273 -2.15 -0.85 -12.31
C SER A 273 -1.68 -1.10 -10.87
N LYS A 274 -2.59 -0.98 -9.90
CA LYS A 274 -2.29 -1.39 -8.51
C LYS A 274 -2.19 -2.91 -8.37
N TYR A 275 -2.96 -3.64 -9.18
CA TYR A 275 -2.96 -5.09 -9.22
C TYR A 275 -2.22 -5.58 -10.49
N ARG A 276 -1.24 -6.48 -10.34
CA ARG A 276 -0.39 -7.03 -11.42
C ARG A 276 0.18 -5.94 -12.34
N PRO A 277 0.94 -4.97 -11.85
CA PRO A 277 1.51 -3.91 -12.67
C PRO A 277 2.49 -4.49 -13.69
N SER A 278 2.41 -3.99 -14.93
CA SER A 278 3.31 -4.36 -16.02
C SER A 278 4.32 -3.26 -16.37
N SER A 279 4.06 -2.03 -15.92
CA SER A 279 4.92 -0.86 -16.16
C SER A 279 4.78 0.18 -15.07
N GLY A 280 5.70 1.13 -15.05
CA GLY A 280 5.71 2.23 -14.08
C GLY A 280 6.49 1.90 -12.82
N ASN A 281 6.44 2.81 -11.85
CA ASN A 281 7.16 2.67 -10.59
C ASN A 281 6.33 3.11 -9.39
N LYS A 282 6.76 2.68 -8.22
CA LYS A 282 6.26 3.16 -6.93
C LYS A 282 7.44 3.50 -6.03
N THR A 283 7.41 4.72 -5.47
CA THR A 283 8.38 5.20 -4.48
C THR A 283 7.63 5.49 -3.19
N SER A 284 8.15 5.01 -2.07
CA SER A 284 7.62 5.31 -0.74
C SER A 284 8.76 5.70 0.19
N PHE A 285 8.57 6.76 0.94
CA PHE A 285 9.46 7.17 2.02
C PHE A 285 8.63 7.34 3.28
N TYR A 286 9.11 6.79 4.38
CA TYR A 286 8.47 6.91 5.69
C TYR A 286 9.51 7.28 6.72
N GLN A 287 9.22 8.30 7.53
CA GLN A 287 10.10 8.77 8.60
C GLN A 287 9.33 8.84 9.91
N GLU A 288 9.96 8.35 10.98
CA GLU A 288 9.51 8.45 12.37
C GLU A 288 10.48 9.36 13.11
N ILE A 289 10.00 10.48 13.63
CA ILE A 289 10.79 11.50 14.32
C ILE A 289 10.35 11.51 15.78
N PRO A 290 11.24 11.22 16.75
CA PRO A 290 10.90 11.30 18.16
C PRO A 290 10.68 12.77 18.57
N VAL A 291 9.58 13.05 19.25
CA VAL A 291 9.26 14.35 19.85
C VAL A 291 9.53 14.29 21.34
N ILE A 292 9.02 13.25 22.01
CA ILE A 292 9.30 12.89 23.39
C ILE A 292 9.41 11.37 23.40
N SER A 293 10.56 10.84 23.80
CA SER A 293 10.77 9.39 23.84
C SER A 293 11.80 9.06 24.91
N GLY A 294 11.70 7.85 25.48
CA GLY A 294 12.70 7.32 26.40
C GLY A 294 14.07 7.13 25.75
N ASN A 295 14.07 6.85 24.43
CA ASN A 295 15.24 6.81 23.57
C ASN A 295 14.89 7.57 22.27
N ASN A 296 15.73 8.51 21.89
CA ASN A 296 15.47 9.40 20.75
C ASN A 296 15.96 8.78 19.45
N GLU A 297 15.27 7.75 18.95
CA GLU A 297 15.62 7.10 17.69
C GLU A 297 14.80 7.67 16.52
N ILE A 298 15.48 8.21 15.52
CA ILE A 298 14.89 8.55 14.24
C ILE A 298 14.97 7.35 13.28
N SER A 299 13.86 7.01 12.68
CA SER A 299 13.77 5.88 11.73
C SER A 299 13.40 6.40 10.35
N ASN A 300 14.12 5.93 9.34
CA ASN A 300 13.91 6.26 7.94
C ASN A 300 13.73 4.97 7.13
N THR A 301 12.66 4.87 6.37
CA THR A 301 12.40 3.75 5.49
C THR A 301 12.15 4.26 4.08
N PHE A 302 12.92 3.76 3.11
CA PHE A 302 12.76 4.07 1.69
C PHE A 302 12.54 2.80 0.90
N VAL A 303 11.53 2.83 0.02
CA VAL A 303 11.22 1.72 -0.88
C VAL A 303 11.02 2.28 -2.29
N TYR A 304 11.73 1.69 -3.25
CA TYR A 304 11.51 1.95 -4.67
C TYR A 304 11.22 0.63 -5.36
N THR A 305 10.21 0.61 -6.23
CA THR A 305 9.90 -0.57 -7.05
C THR A 305 9.59 -0.13 -8.47
N GLN A 306 10.30 -0.70 -9.44
CA GLN A 306 10.13 -0.49 -10.86
C GLN A 306 9.56 -1.74 -11.53
N TYR A 307 8.61 -1.56 -12.42
CA TYR A 307 8.08 -2.59 -13.32
C TYR A 307 8.35 -2.20 -14.76
N LYS A 308 8.77 -3.17 -15.56
CA LYS A 308 9.04 -2.95 -16.98
C LYS A 308 8.73 -4.20 -17.78
N SER A 309 7.99 -4.05 -18.88
CA SER A 309 7.85 -5.13 -19.87
C SER A 309 9.21 -5.40 -20.51
N LEU A 310 9.70 -6.63 -20.40
CA LEU A 310 10.96 -7.08 -20.98
C LEU A 310 10.79 -7.64 -22.38
N ASN A 311 9.62 -8.22 -22.65
CA ASN A 311 9.22 -8.72 -23.95
C ASN A 311 7.72 -8.55 -24.13
N GLN A 312 7.31 -7.81 -25.14
CA GLN A 312 5.89 -7.52 -25.41
C GLN A 312 5.15 -8.76 -25.94
N GLU A 313 5.81 -9.61 -26.73
CA GLU A 313 5.18 -10.81 -27.32
C GLU A 313 4.87 -11.87 -26.24
N THR A 314 5.75 -12.02 -25.25
CA THR A 314 5.60 -13.07 -24.21
C THR A 314 4.98 -12.57 -22.92
N SER A 315 4.62 -11.29 -22.79
CA SER A 315 4.14 -10.69 -21.54
C SER A 315 5.11 -10.85 -20.36
N MET A 316 6.41 -10.90 -20.66
CA MET A 316 7.47 -11.02 -19.67
C MET A 316 7.70 -9.67 -18.99
N ILE A 317 7.51 -9.61 -17.66
CA ILE A 317 7.61 -8.40 -16.86
C ILE A 317 8.79 -8.54 -15.90
N GLY A 318 9.71 -7.60 -15.95
CA GLY A 318 10.75 -7.43 -14.96
C GLY A 318 10.29 -6.56 -13.81
N LYS A 319 10.66 -6.94 -12.59
CA LYS A 319 10.47 -6.16 -11.37
C LYS A 319 11.81 -5.98 -10.68
N ALA A 320 12.17 -4.74 -10.38
CA ALA A 320 13.30 -4.40 -9.54
C ALA A 320 12.80 -3.63 -8.32
N SER A 321 13.20 -4.04 -7.11
CA SER A 321 12.84 -3.37 -5.88
C SER A 321 14.07 -3.10 -5.04
N PHE A 322 14.14 -1.90 -4.48
CA PHE A 322 15.17 -1.44 -3.57
C PHE A 322 14.53 -1.02 -2.25
N TYR A 323 15.13 -1.45 -1.15
CA TYR A 323 14.68 -1.16 0.21
C TYR A 323 15.84 -0.71 1.07
N ILE A 324 15.66 0.36 1.81
CA ILE A 324 16.57 0.80 2.87
C ILE A 324 15.74 1.10 4.11
N LYS A 325 16.22 0.66 5.27
CA LYS A 325 15.81 1.16 6.57
C LYS A 325 17.06 1.57 7.36
N ALA A 326 17.02 2.77 7.94
CA ALA A 326 18.09 3.32 8.76
C ALA A 326 17.49 3.90 10.05
N ILE A 327 18.04 3.48 11.17
CA ILE A 327 17.62 3.92 12.50
C ILE A 327 18.85 4.49 13.20
N ASN A 328 18.74 5.72 13.67
CA ASN A 328 19.85 6.41 14.33
C ASN A 328 19.37 7.04 15.63
N SER A 329 20.16 6.92 16.67
CA SER A 329 19.95 7.68 17.90
C SER A 329 20.33 9.15 17.68
N LEU A 330 19.53 10.06 18.22
CA LEU A 330 19.77 11.51 18.18
C LEU A 330 20.49 12.02 19.44
N ASP A 331 20.59 11.21 20.50
CA ASP A 331 21.17 11.57 21.79
C ASP A 331 22.36 10.68 22.21
N ASN A 332 22.88 9.89 21.26
CA ASN A 332 23.94 8.90 21.49
C ASN A 332 23.54 7.76 22.46
N SER A 333 22.25 7.54 22.70
CA SER A 333 21.76 6.33 23.34
C SER A 333 21.84 5.14 22.38
N ASP A 334 21.77 3.93 22.93
CA ASP A 334 21.69 2.72 22.09
C ASP A 334 20.30 2.60 21.47
N VAL A 335 20.21 2.19 20.19
CA VAL A 335 18.93 1.87 19.56
C VAL A 335 18.30 0.66 20.25
N ARG A 336 17.07 0.82 20.72
CA ARG A 336 16.29 -0.19 21.44
C ARG A 336 16.11 -1.44 20.58
N ILE A 337 16.27 -2.62 21.19
CA ILE A 337 16.17 -3.91 20.47
C ILE A 337 14.85 -4.07 19.71
N SER A 338 13.74 -3.59 20.28
CA SER A 338 12.42 -3.61 19.67
C SER A 338 12.29 -2.75 18.42
N LYS A 339 13.14 -1.71 18.30
CA LYS A 339 13.18 -0.80 17.15
C LYS A 339 14.18 -1.23 16.07
N ARG A 340 15.17 -2.08 16.40
CA ARG A 340 16.18 -2.52 15.44
C ARG A 340 15.56 -3.16 14.21
N ALA A 341 16.18 -2.93 13.08
CA ALA A 341 15.71 -3.45 11.81
C ALA A 341 16.19 -4.90 11.57
N GLN A 342 15.32 -5.69 11.02
CA GLN A 342 15.62 -7.00 10.45
C GLN A 342 15.36 -7.00 8.95
N VAL A 343 16.01 -7.88 8.20
CA VAL A 343 15.69 -8.05 6.79
C VAL A 343 14.25 -8.57 6.67
N PRO A 344 13.34 -7.84 5.99
CA PRO A 344 11.98 -8.32 5.83
C PRO A 344 11.95 -9.68 5.13
N TYR A 345 11.17 -10.62 5.65
CA TYR A 345 11.15 -12.02 5.20
C TYR A 345 10.88 -12.18 3.70
N ASN A 346 10.05 -11.32 3.13
CA ASN A 346 9.73 -11.32 1.71
C ASN A 346 10.81 -10.69 0.81
N ARG A 347 11.92 -10.19 1.39
CA ARG A 347 13.01 -9.54 0.66
C ARG A 347 14.30 -10.34 0.59
N LEU A 348 14.35 -11.48 1.27
CA LEU A 348 15.52 -12.37 1.21
C LEU A 348 15.04 -13.83 1.32
N ARG A 349 14.67 -14.41 0.19
CA ARG A 349 14.33 -15.84 0.10
C ARG A 349 15.60 -16.67 0.22
N GLY A 350 15.48 -17.90 0.69
CA GLY A 350 16.65 -18.75 0.93
C GLY A 350 17.27 -18.61 2.33
N PHE A 351 16.63 -17.80 3.21
CA PHE A 351 17.04 -17.60 4.59
C PHE A 351 15.83 -17.68 5.53
N GLU A 352 16.01 -18.29 6.69
CA GLU A 352 14.97 -18.35 7.72
C GLU A 352 14.57 -16.94 8.20
N LYS A 353 13.30 -16.78 8.57
CA LYS A 353 12.73 -15.53 9.05
C LYS A 353 13.51 -15.01 10.26
N GLY A 354 14.04 -13.76 10.16
CA GLY A 354 14.75 -13.10 11.26
C GLY A 354 16.12 -13.71 11.64
N LYS A 355 16.53 -14.82 11.04
CA LYS A 355 17.78 -15.52 11.39
C LYS A 355 18.97 -15.08 10.52
N VAL A 356 19.06 -13.77 10.28
CA VAL A 356 20.10 -13.13 9.45
C VAL A 356 20.61 -11.91 10.17
N GLY A 357 21.93 -11.73 10.25
CA GLY A 357 22.57 -10.54 10.76
C GLY A 357 23.34 -10.72 12.06
N PRO A 358 23.55 -9.64 12.83
CA PRO A 358 24.26 -9.68 14.10
C PRO A 358 23.57 -10.59 15.12
N VAL A 359 24.42 -11.29 15.89
CA VAL A 359 23.99 -12.25 16.94
C VAL A 359 24.69 -11.88 18.24
N ASP A 360 23.93 -11.83 19.32
CA ASP A 360 24.43 -11.65 20.69
C ASP A 360 23.97 -12.83 21.55
N ASN A 361 24.90 -13.62 22.10
CA ASN A 361 24.62 -14.83 22.89
C ASN A 361 23.62 -15.81 22.26
N SER A 362 23.64 -15.99 20.96
CA SER A 362 22.69 -16.81 20.16
C SER A 362 21.37 -16.11 19.78
N ASP A 363 21.09 -14.92 20.28
CA ASP A 363 19.91 -14.12 19.92
C ASP A 363 20.19 -13.29 18.68
N TYR A 364 19.29 -13.33 17.69
CA TYR A 364 19.37 -12.48 16.50
C TYR A 364 18.81 -11.10 16.81
N ILE A 365 19.70 -10.13 16.91
CA ILE A 365 19.37 -8.78 17.43
C ILE A 365 19.01 -7.76 16.35
N GLY A 366 19.10 -8.13 15.06
CA GLY A 366 18.94 -7.16 13.97
C GLY A 366 20.06 -6.13 13.94
N GLY A 367 19.83 -5.01 13.27
CA GLY A 367 20.80 -3.92 13.15
C GLY A 367 20.12 -2.56 13.01
N ASN A 368 20.93 -1.51 13.05
CA ASN A 368 20.44 -0.16 12.84
C ASN A 368 20.16 0.10 11.34
N TYR A 369 20.80 -0.67 10.47
CA TYR A 369 20.71 -0.49 9.02
C TYR A 369 20.34 -1.78 8.32
N VAL A 370 19.41 -1.68 7.37
CA VAL A 370 19.03 -2.77 6.47
C VAL A 370 18.98 -2.24 5.04
N THR A 371 19.54 -3.00 4.12
CA THR A 371 19.33 -2.80 2.68
C THR A 371 18.89 -4.09 2.02
N ALA A 372 18.02 -3.99 1.02
CA ALA A 372 17.68 -5.14 0.17
C ALA A 372 17.46 -4.70 -1.28
N ILE A 373 17.90 -5.55 -2.20
CA ILE A 373 17.64 -5.45 -3.63
C ILE A 373 16.98 -6.75 -4.07
N ASN A 374 15.82 -6.64 -4.70
CA ASN A 374 15.08 -7.78 -5.22
C ASN A 374 14.88 -7.60 -6.73
N LEU A 375 15.39 -8.53 -7.49
CA LEU A 375 15.17 -8.60 -8.93
C LEU A 375 14.31 -9.83 -9.20
N SER A 376 13.27 -9.69 -9.98
CA SER A 376 12.47 -10.83 -10.41
C SER A 376 11.86 -10.60 -11.78
N THR A 377 11.58 -11.69 -12.47
CA THR A 377 10.82 -11.68 -13.71
C THR A 377 9.83 -12.83 -13.72
N ASN A 378 8.61 -12.59 -14.20
CA ASN A 378 7.71 -13.69 -14.50
C ASN A 378 8.22 -14.48 -15.71
N LEU A 379 7.90 -15.76 -15.74
CA LEU A 379 8.28 -16.70 -16.80
C LEU A 379 6.99 -17.18 -17.49
N PRO A 380 6.37 -16.35 -18.36
CA PRO A 380 5.18 -16.75 -19.08
C PRO A 380 5.52 -17.90 -20.04
N GLY A 381 4.63 -18.86 -20.17
CA GLY A 381 4.79 -19.95 -21.11
C GLY A 381 5.32 -21.28 -20.54
N ILE A 382 5.72 -21.32 -19.26
CA ILE A 382 6.15 -22.60 -18.65
C ILE A 382 4.96 -23.56 -18.51
N LEU A 383 3.75 -23.04 -18.21
CA LEU A 383 2.50 -23.82 -18.18
C LEU A 383 1.38 -22.99 -18.81
N ASN A 384 1.37 -22.86 -20.13
CA ASN A 384 0.34 -22.10 -20.87
C ASN A 384 -1.08 -22.67 -20.73
N THR A 385 -1.22 -23.85 -20.14
CA THR A 385 -2.50 -24.57 -20.01
C THR A 385 -3.15 -24.40 -18.64
N VAL A 386 -2.46 -23.78 -17.66
CA VAL A 386 -2.98 -23.62 -16.30
C VAL A 386 -3.21 -22.14 -16.03
N GLU A 387 -4.47 -21.75 -16.00
CA GLU A 387 -4.89 -20.42 -15.54
C GLU A 387 -4.58 -20.25 -14.05
N ASN A 388 -4.24 -19.02 -13.63
CA ASN A 388 -3.96 -18.65 -12.23
C ASN A 388 -2.65 -19.19 -11.62
N VAL A 389 -1.65 -19.53 -12.46
CA VAL A 389 -0.31 -19.92 -12.00
C VAL A 389 0.72 -18.96 -12.57
N ASP A 390 1.49 -18.31 -11.70
CA ASP A 390 2.57 -17.40 -12.08
C ASP A 390 3.92 -18.01 -11.67
N PHE A 391 4.77 -18.29 -12.66
CA PHE A 391 6.15 -18.67 -12.43
C PHE A 391 7.04 -17.44 -12.45
N SER A 392 8.04 -17.43 -11.58
CA SER A 392 9.02 -16.33 -11.54
C SER A 392 10.43 -16.85 -11.28
N TYR A 393 11.41 -16.17 -11.83
CA TYR A 393 12.81 -16.28 -11.44
C TYR A 393 13.17 -15.07 -10.61
N PHE A 394 14.04 -15.26 -9.60
CA PHE A 394 14.44 -14.16 -8.73
C PHE A 394 15.91 -14.21 -8.33
N ILE A 395 16.42 -13.03 -7.99
CA ILE A 395 17.68 -12.80 -7.29
C ILE A 395 17.40 -11.83 -6.16
N ASP A 396 17.71 -12.24 -4.94
CA ASP A 396 17.59 -11.42 -3.74
C ASP A 396 18.97 -11.15 -3.14
N VAL A 397 19.23 -9.89 -2.80
CA VAL A 397 20.45 -9.45 -2.14
C VAL A 397 20.05 -8.58 -0.96
N ALA A 398 20.58 -8.85 0.22
CA ALA A 398 20.28 -8.04 1.40
C ALA A 398 21.46 -7.99 2.37
N ASN A 399 21.42 -7.00 3.24
CA ASN A 399 22.31 -6.90 4.39
C ASN A 399 21.63 -6.22 5.57
N VAL A 400 22.07 -6.58 6.77
CA VAL A 400 21.71 -5.97 8.05
C VAL A 400 22.95 -5.81 8.90
N TRP A 401 23.17 -4.61 9.44
CA TRP A 401 24.37 -4.26 10.19
C TRP A 401 24.12 -3.05 11.12
N GLY A 402 25.15 -2.69 11.89
CA GLY A 402 25.13 -1.57 12.85
C GLY A 402 24.58 -2.01 14.19
N VAL A 403 25.48 -2.29 15.12
CA VAL A 403 25.16 -2.54 16.55
C VAL A 403 25.91 -1.50 17.37
N ASP A 404 25.20 -0.72 18.14
CA ASP A 404 25.73 0.44 18.87
C ASP A 404 26.03 0.15 20.35
N TYR A 405 25.37 -0.83 20.98
CA TYR A 405 25.51 -1.10 22.41
C TYR A 405 26.70 -2.00 22.79
N SER A 406 27.36 -2.64 21.86
CA SER A 406 28.51 -3.50 22.11
C SER A 406 29.41 -3.63 20.89
N SER A 407 30.65 -3.20 21.02
CA SER A 407 31.69 -3.35 19.99
C SER A 407 32.25 -4.77 19.85
N SER A 408 31.84 -5.70 20.72
CA SER A 408 32.26 -7.11 20.64
C SER A 408 31.40 -7.95 19.69
N ILE A 409 30.26 -7.44 19.27
CA ILE A 409 29.36 -8.11 18.36
C ILE A 409 29.86 -7.94 16.92
N ASP A 410 29.93 -9.02 16.16
CA ASP A 410 30.21 -8.98 14.72
C ASP A 410 28.99 -8.45 13.97
N ASP A 411 28.99 -7.14 13.76
CA ASP A 411 28.00 -6.41 12.97
C ASP A 411 28.48 -6.07 11.56
N SER A 412 29.51 -6.75 11.10
CA SER A 412 30.17 -6.47 9.84
C SER A 412 29.19 -6.46 8.66
N ASN A 413 29.44 -5.54 7.74
CA ASN A 413 28.65 -5.33 6.53
C ASN A 413 28.85 -6.49 5.52
N LYS A 414 28.25 -7.64 5.78
CA LYS A 414 28.33 -8.84 4.93
C LYS A 414 27.11 -8.97 4.06
N ILE A 415 27.31 -9.01 2.76
CA ILE A 415 26.24 -9.19 1.77
C ILE A 415 25.76 -10.63 1.80
N ARG A 416 24.43 -10.80 1.90
CA ARG A 416 23.71 -12.07 1.76
C ARG A 416 23.00 -12.06 0.42
N SER A 417 23.05 -13.17 -0.29
CA SER A 417 22.35 -13.28 -1.56
C SER A 417 21.83 -14.68 -1.83
N SER A 418 20.76 -14.75 -2.58
CA SER A 418 20.13 -15.98 -3.03
C SER A 418 19.53 -15.81 -4.42
N THR A 419 19.29 -16.92 -5.07
CA THR A 419 18.56 -16.99 -6.34
C THR A 419 17.61 -18.16 -6.32
N GLY A 420 16.59 -18.15 -7.16
CA GLY A 420 15.65 -19.26 -7.19
C GLY A 420 14.46 -19.04 -8.09
N ILE A 421 13.53 -19.98 -7.97
CA ILE A 421 12.28 -20.00 -8.72
C ILE A 421 11.12 -19.85 -7.74
N GLY A 422 10.17 -18.98 -8.06
CA GLY A 422 8.91 -18.81 -7.35
C GLY A 422 7.75 -19.32 -8.19
N VAL A 423 6.73 -19.86 -7.53
CA VAL A 423 5.46 -20.27 -8.13
C VAL A 423 4.32 -19.78 -7.24
N ASP A 424 3.46 -18.96 -7.81
CA ASP A 424 2.30 -18.41 -7.14
C ASP A 424 1.02 -18.95 -7.79
N PHE A 425 0.14 -19.52 -6.97
CA PHE A 425 -1.17 -20.01 -7.36
C PHE A 425 -2.25 -19.16 -6.72
N LEU A 426 -3.19 -18.68 -7.50
CA LEU A 426 -4.39 -18.06 -6.95
C LEU A 426 -5.45 -19.14 -6.70
N THR A 427 -5.70 -19.46 -5.43
CA THR A 427 -6.69 -20.47 -5.04
C THR A 427 -7.93 -19.82 -4.42
N PRO A 428 -9.08 -20.51 -4.38
CA PRO A 428 -10.29 -20.00 -3.72
C PRO A 428 -10.13 -19.70 -2.21
N ILE A 429 -9.15 -20.32 -1.55
CA ILE A 429 -8.86 -20.12 -0.13
C ILE A 429 -7.71 -19.13 0.13
N GLY A 430 -7.25 -18.45 -0.91
CA GLY A 430 -6.16 -17.47 -0.87
C GLY A 430 -4.97 -17.83 -1.75
N PRO A 431 -4.00 -16.94 -1.89
CA PRO A 431 -2.79 -17.22 -2.64
C PRO A 431 -1.96 -18.31 -1.98
N LEU A 432 -1.44 -19.21 -2.79
CA LEU A 432 -0.50 -20.24 -2.40
C LEU A 432 0.82 -19.98 -3.12
N SER A 433 1.86 -19.67 -2.38
CA SER A 433 3.18 -19.31 -2.90
C SER A 433 4.20 -20.36 -2.49
N PHE A 434 5.02 -20.79 -3.45
CA PHE A 434 6.19 -21.62 -3.24
C PHE A 434 7.44 -20.92 -3.74
N SER A 435 8.57 -21.15 -3.09
CA SER A 435 9.87 -20.80 -3.65
C SER A 435 10.90 -21.87 -3.34
N LEU A 436 11.70 -22.19 -4.35
CA LEU A 436 12.92 -22.99 -4.23
C LEU A 436 14.10 -22.04 -4.40
N SER A 437 14.98 -22.01 -3.43
CA SER A 437 16.06 -21.03 -3.31
C SER A 437 17.40 -21.72 -3.12
N GLN A 438 18.41 -21.16 -3.78
CA GLN A 438 19.81 -21.47 -3.56
C GLN A 438 20.49 -20.23 -2.96
N THR A 439 21.01 -20.37 -1.76
CA THR A 439 21.86 -19.34 -1.14
C THR A 439 23.18 -19.24 -1.88
N LEU A 440 23.58 -18.02 -2.26
CA LEU A 440 24.83 -17.73 -2.95
C LEU A 440 25.90 -17.23 -1.97
N THR A 441 25.55 -16.27 -1.12
CA THR A 441 26.46 -15.73 -0.09
C THR A 441 25.73 -15.62 1.25
N LYS A 442 26.41 -15.96 2.33
CA LYS A 442 25.90 -15.88 3.71
C LYS A 442 27.02 -15.66 4.73
N ASN A 443 26.68 -15.25 5.94
CA ASN A 443 27.56 -15.31 7.10
C ASN A 443 27.49 -16.70 7.77
N SER A 444 28.45 -17.02 8.60
CA SER A 444 28.48 -18.28 9.37
C SER A 444 27.33 -18.42 10.37
N THR A 445 26.84 -17.31 10.88
CA THR A 445 25.72 -17.25 11.84
C THR A 445 24.34 -17.29 11.18
N ASP A 446 24.26 -17.01 9.87
CA ASP A 446 22.98 -16.95 9.16
C ASP A 446 22.39 -18.37 8.99
N LYS A 447 21.08 -18.51 9.23
CA LYS A 447 20.34 -19.74 8.95
C LYS A 447 19.64 -19.65 7.60
N THR A 448 19.70 -20.74 6.85
CA THR A 448 19.21 -20.80 5.47
C THR A 448 18.13 -21.85 5.32
N GLU A 449 17.17 -21.60 4.44
CA GLU A 449 16.14 -22.54 4.00
C GLU A 449 16.15 -22.62 2.46
N SER A 450 16.06 -23.82 1.90
CA SER A 450 16.01 -23.99 0.44
C SER A 450 14.59 -23.98 -0.13
N PHE A 451 13.61 -24.25 0.72
CA PHE A 451 12.21 -24.30 0.34
C PHE A 451 11.39 -23.42 1.27
N ARG A 452 10.50 -22.64 0.68
CA ARG A 452 9.53 -21.81 1.41
C ARG A 452 8.16 -21.99 0.79
N PHE A 453 7.15 -22.12 1.62
CA PHE A 453 5.77 -22.05 1.18
C PHE A 453 4.96 -21.12 2.07
N ASN A 454 3.91 -20.57 1.51
CA ASN A 454 2.93 -19.77 2.20
C ASN A 454 1.56 -20.01 1.58
N LEU A 455 0.57 -20.32 2.38
CA LEU A 455 -0.83 -20.54 1.98
C LEU A 455 -1.72 -19.62 2.83
N GLY A 456 -2.62 -18.92 2.20
CA GLY A 456 -3.63 -18.10 2.83
C GLY A 456 -3.44 -16.61 2.60
N THR A 457 -4.37 -15.83 3.12
CA THR A 457 -4.34 -14.38 3.05
C THR A 457 -3.40 -13.83 4.12
N THR A 458 -2.40 -13.06 3.70
CA THR A 458 -1.68 -12.16 4.62
C THR A 458 -2.58 -10.96 4.91
N PHE A 459 -2.90 -10.74 6.14
CA PHE A 459 -3.71 -9.61 6.63
C PHE A 459 -2.86 -8.33 6.78
#